data_576038f3a9f979cda4604fadcdc94a51
#
_entry.id   576038f3a9f979cda4604fadcdc94a51
#
_cell.length_a   1.000
_cell.length_b   1.000
_cell.length_c   1.000
_cell.angle_alpha   90.00
_cell.angle_beta   90.00
_cell.angle_gamma   90.00
#
_symmetry.space_group_name_H-M   'P 1'
#
loop_
_entity.id
_entity.type
_entity.pdbx_description
1 polymer ?
#
loop_
_entity_poly.entity_id
_entity_poly.type
_entity_poly.pdbx_seq_one_letter_code
_entity_poly.pdbx_strand_id
1 'polypeptide(L)'
;MEHSPLPIIDLAALDGAPETRRQMLATLGRAAREVGFFYLVGHGLSEQEQQETLALAARFFALPQQEKLAVQMVHSPHFRGYNQVGAELTRARPDLREQFDIMNEAQALPSAQIREPWQRLIGPNQWPIALPDMQAQLLAWQEKLSAISLTLLAAFAEVLEQPAGVFDDSIRGAPYQHMKLIHYPGQAEGGSGQGVGAHKDPGYLTLVMQDHHSGLEVETASGWISAPPLPGALVVNIGELLELASNGYLKATLHRVASPPPGVSRLSCAFFMAARLDATVPLLSLSPALAAQALGPESDPTNPLFYQVGENVLKGRLRSHPDVAVRHYGVAPPSANPQMTNGQTTKRDRREPQLA
;
A
#
# COMPACT_ATOMS: atom_id res chain seq x y z
N MET A 1 -29.05 8.84 4.62
CA MET A 1 -27.63 8.75 4.22
C MET A 1 -26.95 7.95 5.33
N GLU A 2 -26.54 6.71 5.05
CA GLU A 2 -25.72 5.95 5.98
C GLU A 2 -24.46 6.76 6.23
N HIS A 3 -24.10 6.95 7.49
CA HIS A 3 -22.85 7.64 7.84
C HIS A 3 -21.68 6.83 7.26
N SER A 4 -20.85 7.47 6.45
CA SER A 4 -19.61 6.86 5.96
C SER A 4 -18.77 6.42 7.17
N PRO A 5 -18.28 5.16 7.20
CA PRO A 5 -17.50 4.67 8.33
C PRO A 5 -16.13 5.36 8.44
N LEU A 6 -15.65 6.00 7.36
CA LEU A 6 -14.40 6.76 7.32
C LEU A 6 -14.68 8.25 7.10
N PRO A 7 -13.84 9.16 7.65
CA PRO A 7 -13.92 10.59 7.37
C PRO A 7 -13.80 10.89 5.87
N ILE A 8 -14.48 11.95 5.43
CA ILE A 8 -14.38 12.45 4.04
C ILE A 8 -13.58 13.75 4.06
N ILE A 9 -12.55 13.83 3.23
CA ILE A 9 -11.69 15.00 3.04
C ILE A 9 -11.92 15.54 1.62
N ASP A 10 -12.28 16.80 1.51
CA ASP A 10 -12.39 17.51 0.23
C ASP A 10 -11.09 18.26 -0.05
N LEU A 11 -10.29 17.75 -1.00
CA LEU A 11 -8.99 18.34 -1.34
C LEU A 11 -9.12 19.72 -1.95
N ALA A 12 -10.21 20.02 -2.65
CA ALA A 12 -10.46 21.33 -3.25
C ALA A 12 -10.60 22.44 -2.18
N ALA A 13 -10.90 22.09 -0.93
CA ALA A 13 -10.95 23.02 0.18
C ALA A 13 -9.59 23.66 0.53
N LEU A 14 -8.47 23.11 0.03
CA LEU A 14 -7.13 23.73 0.17
C LEU A 14 -7.06 25.10 -0.50
N ASP A 15 -7.74 25.27 -1.64
CA ASP A 15 -7.81 26.52 -2.39
C ASP A 15 -9.01 27.40 -2.01
N GLY A 16 -9.78 26.95 -1.01
CA GLY A 16 -10.97 27.63 -0.53
C GLY A 16 -10.68 28.83 0.39
N ALA A 17 -11.74 29.40 0.96
CA ALA A 17 -11.63 30.46 1.95
C ALA A 17 -10.78 30.01 3.16
N PRO A 18 -10.06 30.92 3.85
CA PRO A 18 -9.16 30.55 4.95
C PRO A 18 -9.79 29.71 6.05
N GLU A 19 -11.08 29.91 6.34
CA GLU A 19 -11.82 29.13 7.32
C GLU A 19 -12.07 27.70 6.83
N THR A 20 -12.53 27.55 5.58
CA THR A 20 -12.78 26.24 4.94
C THR A 20 -11.50 25.43 4.89
N ARG A 21 -10.39 26.04 4.51
CA ARG A 21 -9.05 25.43 4.50
C ARG A 21 -8.63 24.96 5.89
N ARG A 22 -8.79 25.79 6.92
CA ARG A 22 -8.45 25.40 8.31
C ARG A 22 -9.27 24.21 8.79
N GLN A 23 -10.58 24.20 8.52
CA GLN A 23 -11.48 23.10 8.90
C GLN A 23 -11.10 21.80 8.20
N MET A 24 -10.75 21.87 6.92
CA MET A 24 -10.27 20.70 6.17
C MET A 24 -8.96 20.15 6.76
N LEU A 25 -7.94 21.00 6.99
CA LEU A 25 -6.67 20.58 7.59
C LEU A 25 -6.85 19.98 8.98
N ALA A 26 -7.71 20.58 9.81
CA ALA A 26 -8.04 20.02 11.12
C ALA A 26 -8.73 18.65 11.03
N THR A 27 -9.61 18.46 10.03
CA THR A 27 -10.27 17.19 9.79
C THR A 27 -9.30 16.14 9.25
N LEU A 28 -8.43 16.54 8.30
CA LEU A 28 -7.35 15.69 7.76
C LEU A 28 -6.43 15.20 8.88
N GLY A 29 -5.98 16.10 9.75
CA GLY A 29 -5.11 15.77 10.88
C GLY A 29 -5.76 14.78 11.84
N ARG A 30 -7.04 14.99 12.20
CA ARG A 30 -7.77 14.04 13.04
C ARG A 30 -7.94 12.67 12.37
N ALA A 31 -8.36 12.64 11.12
CA ALA A 31 -8.55 11.42 10.36
C ALA A 31 -7.26 10.59 10.30
N ALA A 32 -6.13 11.22 9.98
CA ALA A 32 -4.84 10.56 9.87
C ALA A 32 -4.28 10.10 11.22
N ARG A 33 -4.57 10.81 12.31
CA ARG A 33 -4.13 10.45 13.66
C ARG A 33 -4.99 9.35 14.29
N GLU A 34 -6.31 9.44 14.16
CA GLU A 34 -7.23 8.57 14.90
C GLU A 34 -7.51 7.27 14.16
N VAL A 35 -7.63 7.34 12.82
CA VAL A 35 -7.98 6.20 11.96
C VAL A 35 -6.85 5.82 11.02
N GLY A 36 -6.08 6.80 10.51
CA GLY A 36 -5.05 6.59 9.49
C GLY A 36 -5.62 6.38 8.09
N PHE A 37 -6.95 6.46 7.93
CA PHE A 37 -7.70 6.25 6.69
C PHE A 37 -8.78 7.31 6.50
N PHE A 38 -9.03 7.68 5.26
CA PHE A 38 -10.12 8.61 4.89
C PHE A 38 -10.50 8.46 3.41
N TYR A 39 -11.70 8.92 3.05
CA TYR A 39 -12.06 9.15 1.66
C TYR A 39 -11.58 10.53 1.22
N LEU A 40 -11.06 10.59 0.00
CA LEU A 40 -10.62 11.82 -0.64
C LEU A 40 -11.55 12.14 -1.81
N VAL A 41 -12.16 13.32 -1.78
CA VAL A 41 -12.96 13.90 -2.87
C VAL A 41 -12.32 15.24 -3.30
N GLY A 42 -12.84 15.89 -4.34
CA GLY A 42 -12.31 17.17 -4.79
C GLY A 42 -10.86 17.12 -5.32
N HIS A 43 -10.35 15.94 -5.64
CA HIS A 43 -8.98 15.68 -6.07
C HIS A 43 -8.72 15.95 -7.56
N GLY A 44 -9.73 16.39 -8.33
CA GLY A 44 -9.61 16.76 -9.73
C GLY A 44 -9.62 15.61 -10.75
N LEU A 45 -9.66 14.34 -10.32
CA LEU A 45 -9.87 13.22 -11.23
C LEU A 45 -11.37 13.07 -11.52
N SER A 46 -11.74 12.99 -12.81
CA SER A 46 -13.11 12.73 -13.20
C SER A 46 -13.51 11.27 -12.99
N GLU A 47 -14.81 11.01 -12.81
CA GLU A 47 -15.33 9.63 -12.76
C GLU A 47 -15.06 8.88 -14.07
N GLN A 48 -15.05 9.56 -15.20
CA GLN A 48 -14.73 8.98 -16.50
C GLN A 48 -13.28 8.45 -16.52
N GLU A 49 -12.30 9.23 -16.08
CA GLU A 49 -10.89 8.79 -16.02
C GLU A 49 -10.71 7.58 -15.07
N GLN A 50 -11.44 7.58 -13.97
CA GLN A 50 -11.45 6.44 -13.04
C GLN A 50 -12.03 5.18 -13.71
N GLN A 51 -13.14 5.31 -14.41
CA GLN A 51 -13.78 4.22 -15.14
C GLN A 51 -12.90 3.71 -16.27
N GLU A 52 -12.25 4.59 -17.04
CA GLU A 52 -11.31 4.21 -18.11
C GLU A 52 -10.13 3.41 -17.56
N THR A 53 -9.59 3.79 -16.41
CA THR A 53 -8.50 3.05 -15.74
C THR A 53 -8.96 1.68 -15.27
N LEU A 54 -10.16 1.55 -14.67
CA LEU A 54 -10.72 0.25 -14.29
C LEU A 54 -11.05 -0.62 -15.50
N ALA A 55 -11.55 -0.01 -16.60
CA ALA A 55 -11.79 -0.73 -17.85
C ALA A 55 -10.50 -1.25 -18.48
N LEU A 56 -9.40 -0.48 -18.40
CA LEU A 56 -8.08 -0.93 -18.84
C LEU A 56 -7.59 -2.12 -18.00
N ALA A 57 -7.76 -2.06 -16.68
CA ALA A 57 -7.46 -3.19 -15.79
C ALA A 57 -8.29 -4.44 -16.17
N ALA A 58 -9.59 -4.28 -16.42
CA ALA A 58 -10.45 -5.38 -16.86
C ALA A 58 -9.98 -6.00 -18.19
N ARG A 59 -9.59 -5.16 -19.17
CA ARG A 59 -9.03 -5.60 -20.45
C ARG A 59 -7.75 -6.42 -20.24
N PHE A 60 -6.85 -5.98 -19.36
CA PHE A 60 -5.61 -6.69 -19.07
C PHE A 60 -5.88 -8.06 -18.43
N PHE A 61 -6.73 -8.13 -17.40
CA PHE A 61 -7.00 -9.38 -16.71
C PHE A 61 -7.83 -10.37 -17.58
N ALA A 62 -8.56 -9.88 -18.59
CA ALA A 62 -9.26 -10.70 -19.56
C ALA A 62 -8.36 -11.26 -20.67
N LEU A 63 -7.09 -10.85 -20.77
CA LEU A 63 -6.15 -11.42 -21.75
C LEU A 63 -5.99 -12.93 -21.54
N PRO A 64 -5.70 -13.68 -22.62
CA PRO A 64 -5.29 -15.07 -22.49
C PRO A 64 -4.15 -15.23 -21.50
N GLN A 65 -4.15 -16.32 -20.74
CA GLN A 65 -3.14 -16.56 -19.70
C GLN A 65 -1.70 -16.47 -20.24
N GLN A 66 -1.47 -16.93 -21.46
CA GLN A 66 -0.16 -16.86 -22.10
C GLN A 66 0.34 -15.42 -22.28
N GLU A 67 -0.54 -14.49 -22.65
CA GLU A 67 -0.21 -13.07 -22.80
C GLU A 67 0.14 -12.41 -21.46
N LYS A 68 -0.60 -12.74 -20.40
CA LYS A 68 -0.30 -12.29 -19.05
C LYS A 68 1.03 -12.84 -18.54
N LEU A 69 1.31 -14.12 -18.80
CA LEU A 69 2.58 -14.77 -18.40
C LEU A 69 3.80 -14.24 -19.17
N ALA A 70 3.64 -13.71 -20.38
CA ALA A 70 4.72 -13.09 -21.13
C ALA A 70 5.33 -11.89 -20.39
N VAL A 71 4.54 -11.20 -19.56
CA VAL A 71 4.96 -10.08 -18.71
C VAL A 71 4.97 -10.45 -17.22
N GLN A 72 5.19 -11.73 -16.90
CA GLN A 72 5.19 -12.20 -15.51
C GLN A 72 6.32 -11.55 -14.70
N MET A 73 6.02 -11.15 -13.46
CA MET A 73 6.95 -10.44 -12.58
C MET A 73 8.26 -11.20 -12.34
N VAL A 74 8.22 -12.52 -12.32
CA VAL A 74 9.41 -13.37 -12.16
C VAL A 74 10.45 -13.18 -13.26
N HIS A 75 10.11 -12.56 -14.39
CA HIS A 75 11.05 -12.23 -15.46
C HIS A 75 11.84 -10.93 -15.18
N SER A 76 11.36 -10.09 -14.25
CA SER A 76 11.94 -8.78 -13.93
C SER A 76 12.68 -8.80 -12.59
N PRO A 77 14.00 -8.54 -12.58
CA PRO A 77 14.75 -8.34 -11.33
C PRO A 77 14.29 -7.09 -10.57
N HIS A 78 13.44 -6.27 -11.18
CA HIS A 78 12.97 -4.99 -10.67
C HIS A 78 11.57 -5.10 -10.02
N PHE A 79 10.98 -6.31 -9.93
CA PHE A 79 9.63 -6.58 -9.39
C PHE A 79 8.51 -5.85 -10.15
N ARG A 80 8.53 -5.92 -11.49
CA ARG A 80 7.52 -5.36 -12.39
C ARG A 80 6.75 -6.46 -13.10
N GLY A 81 5.47 -6.23 -13.35
CA GLY A 81 4.65 -7.06 -14.23
C GLY A 81 3.60 -7.87 -13.49
N TYR A 82 3.15 -8.94 -14.13
CA TYR A 82 2.00 -9.74 -13.72
C TYR A 82 2.33 -10.79 -12.65
N ASN A 83 1.47 -10.89 -11.66
CA ASN A 83 1.44 -11.98 -10.68
C ASN A 83 0.13 -12.75 -10.76
N GLN A 84 0.21 -14.06 -10.79
CA GLN A 84 -0.94 -14.94 -10.72
C GLN A 84 -1.58 -14.94 -9.33
N VAL A 85 -2.83 -15.41 -9.25
CA VAL A 85 -3.52 -15.62 -7.98
C VAL A 85 -2.66 -16.47 -7.04
N GLY A 86 -2.44 -15.97 -5.84
CA GLY A 86 -1.66 -16.64 -4.80
C GLY A 86 -0.13 -16.54 -4.94
N ALA A 87 0.40 -15.83 -5.95
CA ALA A 87 1.84 -15.67 -6.11
C ALA A 87 2.45 -14.66 -5.13
N GLU A 88 1.70 -13.62 -4.74
CA GLU A 88 2.14 -12.68 -3.69
C GLU A 88 1.74 -13.20 -2.30
N LEU A 89 2.64 -13.01 -1.34
CA LEU A 89 2.43 -13.45 0.03
C LEU A 89 2.30 -12.27 0.98
N THR A 90 1.24 -12.28 1.80
CA THR A 90 1.12 -11.40 2.97
C THR A 90 1.23 -12.24 4.23
N ARG A 91 2.23 -11.94 5.08
CA ARG A 91 2.55 -12.72 6.29
C ARG A 91 2.69 -14.22 6.00
N ALA A 92 3.43 -14.55 4.93
CA ALA A 92 3.69 -15.91 4.45
C ALA A 92 2.44 -16.72 4.03
N ARG A 93 1.30 -16.07 3.80
CA ARG A 93 0.08 -16.69 3.29
C ARG A 93 -0.25 -16.12 1.90
N PRO A 94 -0.66 -16.96 0.91
CA PRO A 94 -1.05 -16.50 -0.41
C PRO A 94 -2.24 -15.54 -0.38
N ASP A 95 -2.12 -14.44 -1.11
CA ASP A 95 -3.22 -13.52 -1.37
C ASP A 95 -4.02 -14.01 -2.59
N LEU A 96 -5.34 -14.07 -2.44
CA LEU A 96 -6.25 -14.59 -3.47
C LEU A 96 -6.62 -13.49 -4.47
N ARG A 97 -5.59 -12.96 -5.13
CA ARG A 97 -5.69 -11.95 -6.18
C ARG A 97 -4.64 -12.18 -7.26
N GLU A 98 -4.94 -11.76 -8.47
CA GLU A 98 -3.93 -11.52 -9.49
C GLU A 98 -3.70 -10.02 -9.63
N GLN A 99 -2.51 -9.61 -10.07
CA GLN A 99 -2.16 -8.20 -10.14
C GLN A 99 -1.14 -7.90 -11.23
N PHE A 100 -1.08 -6.63 -11.61
CA PHE A 100 -0.06 -6.10 -12.50
C PHE A 100 0.60 -4.89 -11.86
N ASP A 101 1.89 -4.98 -11.62
CA ASP A 101 2.69 -4.00 -10.89
C ASP A 101 3.55 -3.16 -11.84
N ILE A 102 3.47 -1.83 -11.70
CA ILE A 102 4.39 -0.88 -12.33
C ILE A 102 4.99 0.07 -11.28
N MET A 103 6.17 0.57 -11.56
CA MET A 103 6.84 1.61 -10.76
C MET A 103 7.31 2.74 -11.71
N ASN A 104 8.15 3.65 -11.18
CA ASN A 104 8.81 4.65 -12.02
C ASN A 104 9.46 3.98 -13.25
N GLU A 105 9.13 4.45 -14.44
CA GLU A 105 9.79 3.97 -15.66
C GLU A 105 11.24 4.46 -15.70
N ALA A 106 12.19 3.56 -15.81
CA ALA A 106 13.60 3.89 -15.80
C ALA A 106 14.43 2.84 -16.58
N GLN A 107 15.63 3.20 -17.00
CA GLN A 107 16.60 2.22 -17.48
C GLN A 107 17.23 1.49 -16.29
N ALA A 108 17.46 0.19 -16.45
CA ALA A 108 18.18 -0.59 -15.46
C ALA A 108 19.62 -0.09 -15.31
N LEU A 109 20.11 0.01 -14.09
CA LEU A 109 21.49 0.36 -13.84
C LEU A 109 22.43 -0.78 -14.33
N PRO A 110 23.53 -0.46 -15.02
CA PRO A 110 24.57 -1.45 -15.31
C PRO A 110 25.07 -2.10 -14.02
N SER A 111 25.34 -3.40 -14.03
CA SER A 111 25.76 -4.15 -12.83
C SER A 111 27.00 -3.54 -12.16
N ALA A 112 27.92 -2.95 -12.93
CA ALA A 112 29.11 -2.25 -12.42
C ALA A 112 28.80 -0.96 -11.66
N GLN A 113 27.60 -0.40 -11.81
CA GLN A 113 27.14 0.84 -11.12
C GLN A 113 26.30 0.55 -9.87
N ILE A 114 25.84 -0.70 -9.70
CA ILE A 114 25.10 -1.11 -8.52
C ILE A 114 26.06 -1.17 -7.33
N ARG A 115 25.82 -0.33 -6.32
CA ARG A 115 26.59 -0.27 -5.06
C ARG A 115 25.79 -0.88 -3.91
N GLU A 116 24.48 -0.63 -3.91
CA GLU A 116 23.54 -1.10 -2.88
C GLU A 116 22.53 -2.06 -3.49
N PRO A 117 22.15 -3.14 -2.79
CA PRO A 117 21.21 -4.15 -3.32
C PRO A 117 19.88 -3.56 -3.80
N TRP A 118 19.36 -2.53 -3.13
CA TRP A 118 18.09 -1.89 -3.47
C TRP A 118 18.12 -1.15 -4.81
N GLN A 119 19.30 -0.77 -5.32
CA GLN A 119 19.43 -0.13 -6.63
C GLN A 119 18.95 -1.03 -7.78
N ARG A 120 18.87 -2.34 -7.55
CA ARG A 120 18.26 -3.29 -8.50
C ARG A 120 16.74 -3.09 -8.64
N LEU A 121 16.10 -2.31 -7.79
CA LEU A 121 14.69 -1.91 -7.95
C LEU A 121 14.50 -0.90 -9.10
N ILE A 122 15.58 -0.22 -9.54
CA ILE A 122 15.55 0.75 -10.64
C ILE A 122 15.60 -0.02 -11.96
N GLY A 123 14.58 0.14 -12.80
CA GLY A 123 14.53 -0.54 -14.08
C GLY A 123 13.23 -0.32 -14.84
N PRO A 124 13.10 -0.89 -16.04
CA PRO A 124 11.92 -0.73 -16.88
C PRO A 124 10.72 -1.52 -16.36
N ASN A 125 9.53 -1.04 -16.66
CA ASN A 125 8.32 -1.82 -16.53
C ASN A 125 8.23 -2.87 -17.66
N GLN A 126 7.35 -3.86 -17.49
CA GLN A 126 7.02 -4.83 -18.52
C GLN A 126 5.65 -4.47 -19.10
N TRP A 127 5.55 -4.37 -20.43
CA TRP A 127 4.29 -3.96 -21.07
C TRP A 127 3.76 -5.07 -21.98
N PRO A 128 2.46 -5.44 -21.88
CA PRO A 128 1.87 -6.48 -22.72
C PRO A 128 1.74 -5.98 -24.17
N ILE A 129 2.23 -6.77 -25.11
CA ILE A 129 2.15 -6.43 -26.55
C ILE A 129 0.69 -6.34 -27.01
N ALA A 130 -0.19 -7.15 -26.42
CA ALA A 130 -1.61 -7.19 -26.75
C ALA A 130 -2.37 -5.90 -26.38
N LEU A 131 -1.80 -5.02 -25.52
CA LEU A 131 -2.39 -3.75 -25.11
C LEU A 131 -1.36 -2.61 -25.27
N PRO A 132 -1.08 -2.18 -26.48
CA PRO A 132 -0.02 -1.19 -26.76
C PRO A 132 -0.33 0.21 -26.18
N ASP A 133 -1.58 0.51 -25.89
CA ASP A 133 -2.05 1.75 -25.27
C ASP A 133 -1.88 1.78 -23.73
N MET A 134 -1.65 0.63 -23.11
CA MET A 134 -1.60 0.47 -21.65
C MET A 134 -0.48 1.28 -21.01
N GLN A 135 0.72 1.31 -21.62
CA GLN A 135 1.86 2.07 -21.09
C GLN A 135 1.53 3.55 -20.93
N ALA A 136 1.08 4.19 -22.01
CA ALA A 136 0.81 5.62 -22.00
C ALA A 136 -0.30 5.97 -21.01
N GLN A 137 -1.37 5.18 -20.95
CA GLN A 137 -2.50 5.43 -20.06
C GLN A 137 -2.11 5.26 -18.59
N LEU A 138 -1.40 4.20 -18.23
CA LEU A 138 -1.03 3.94 -16.83
C LEU A 138 0.04 4.91 -16.33
N LEU A 139 1.01 5.30 -17.16
CA LEU A 139 2.01 6.30 -16.75
C LEU A 139 1.35 7.68 -16.55
N ALA A 140 0.43 8.09 -17.42
CA ALA A 140 -0.33 9.34 -17.24
C ALA A 140 -1.20 9.30 -15.97
N TRP A 141 -1.83 8.16 -15.67
CA TRP A 141 -2.60 7.97 -14.45
C TRP A 141 -1.71 8.03 -13.20
N GLN A 142 -0.55 7.39 -13.25
CA GLN A 142 0.46 7.40 -12.18
C GLN A 142 0.93 8.83 -11.87
N GLU A 143 1.16 9.67 -12.88
CA GLU A 143 1.54 11.08 -12.69
C GLU A 143 0.45 11.88 -11.96
N LYS A 144 -0.83 11.68 -12.31
CA LYS A 144 -1.96 12.34 -11.63
C LYS A 144 -2.06 11.95 -10.17
N LEU A 145 -1.94 10.65 -9.86
CA LEU A 145 -1.96 10.16 -8.48
C LEU A 145 -0.74 10.66 -7.68
N SER A 146 0.41 10.78 -8.33
CA SER A 146 1.60 11.37 -7.74
C SER A 146 1.39 12.84 -7.35
N ALA A 147 0.81 13.64 -8.26
CA ALA A 147 0.50 15.05 -8.00
C ALA A 147 -0.46 15.22 -6.80
N ILE A 148 -1.52 14.42 -6.74
CA ILE A 148 -2.45 14.39 -5.59
C ILE A 148 -1.72 14.04 -4.29
N SER A 149 -0.85 13.02 -4.33
CA SER A 149 -0.08 12.59 -3.16
C SER A 149 0.90 13.66 -2.68
N LEU A 150 1.55 14.39 -3.58
CA LEU A 150 2.43 15.51 -3.22
C LEU A 150 1.65 16.67 -2.59
N THR A 151 0.45 16.97 -3.10
CA THR A 151 -0.45 17.97 -2.51
C THR A 151 -0.87 17.57 -1.09
N LEU A 152 -1.23 16.30 -0.89
CA LEU A 152 -1.56 15.78 0.45
C LEU A 152 -0.35 15.82 1.39
N LEU A 153 0.85 15.48 0.90
CA LEU A 153 2.06 15.51 1.71
C LEU A 153 2.39 16.93 2.18
N ALA A 154 2.19 17.95 1.32
CA ALA A 154 2.31 19.35 1.70
C ALA A 154 1.25 19.75 2.74
N ALA A 155 0.00 19.28 2.61
CA ALA A 155 -1.04 19.50 3.61
C ALA A 155 -0.70 18.83 4.95
N PHE A 156 -0.10 17.64 4.94
CA PHE A 156 0.40 17.01 6.16
C PHE A 156 1.57 17.76 6.81
N ALA A 157 2.45 18.39 6.03
CA ALA A 157 3.47 19.27 6.61
C ALA A 157 2.83 20.39 7.45
N GLU A 158 1.76 21.01 6.96
CA GLU A 158 1.01 22.03 7.73
C GLU A 158 0.30 21.44 8.96
N VAL A 159 -0.36 20.29 8.81
CA VAL A 159 -1.00 19.55 9.93
C VAL A 159 0.02 19.27 11.04
N LEU A 160 1.26 18.99 10.67
CA LEU A 160 2.37 18.70 11.59
C LEU A 160 3.11 19.96 12.07
N GLU A 161 2.60 21.14 11.74
CA GLU A 161 3.22 22.44 12.10
C GLU A 161 4.67 22.56 11.58
N GLN A 162 4.94 21.95 10.39
CA GLN A 162 6.25 21.96 9.75
C GLN A 162 6.30 22.94 8.57
N PRO A 163 7.51 23.37 8.16
CA PRO A 163 7.68 24.08 6.90
C PRO A 163 7.12 23.30 5.72
N ALA A 164 6.49 23.97 4.76
CA ALA A 164 5.83 23.34 3.59
C ALA A 164 6.76 22.40 2.82
N GLY A 165 8.06 22.71 2.74
CA GLY A 165 9.06 21.89 2.05
C GLY A 165 9.79 20.86 2.92
N VAL A 166 9.29 20.51 4.11
CA VAL A 166 9.99 19.60 5.05
C VAL A 166 10.30 18.22 4.45
N PHE A 167 9.50 17.78 3.48
CA PHE A 167 9.70 16.52 2.77
C PHE A 167 10.48 16.65 1.46
N ASP A 168 10.75 17.87 0.96
CA ASP A 168 11.30 18.12 -0.37
C ASP A 168 12.59 17.35 -0.65
N ASP A 169 13.52 17.32 0.30
CA ASP A 169 14.80 16.63 0.12
C ASP A 169 14.62 15.11 -0.04
N SER A 170 13.52 14.56 0.47
CA SER A 170 13.23 13.13 0.36
C SER A 170 12.44 12.76 -0.89
N ILE A 171 11.79 13.73 -1.56
CA ILE A 171 10.92 13.48 -2.72
C ILE A 171 11.37 14.18 -4.00
N ARG A 172 12.30 15.16 -3.91
CA ARG A 172 12.73 15.98 -5.05
C ARG A 172 13.28 15.13 -6.18
N GLY A 173 12.78 15.37 -7.40
CA GLY A 173 13.19 14.75 -8.65
C GLY A 173 12.41 13.49 -8.98
N ALA A 174 12.35 12.48 -8.15
CA ALA A 174 11.63 11.24 -8.42
C ALA A 174 11.29 10.48 -7.12
N PRO A 175 10.18 10.82 -6.43
CA PRO A 175 9.67 9.98 -5.35
C PRO A 175 9.44 8.56 -5.88
N TYR A 176 9.65 7.56 -5.04
CA TYR A 176 9.36 6.18 -5.45
C TYR A 176 7.84 6.00 -5.54
N GLN A 177 7.42 5.57 -6.70
CA GLN A 177 6.02 5.33 -7.06
C GLN A 177 5.85 3.86 -7.39
N HIS A 178 4.83 3.26 -6.83
CA HIS A 178 4.45 1.91 -7.14
C HIS A 178 2.94 1.88 -7.35
N MET A 179 2.48 1.33 -8.46
CA MET A 179 1.07 1.21 -8.78
C MET A 179 0.73 -0.25 -9.11
N LYS A 180 -0.40 -0.71 -8.57
CA LYS A 180 -0.95 -2.05 -8.81
C LYS A 180 -2.33 -1.93 -9.45
N LEU A 181 -2.54 -2.58 -10.59
CA LEU A 181 -3.88 -3.02 -11.00
C LEU A 181 -4.14 -4.36 -10.32
N ILE A 182 -5.30 -4.53 -9.72
CA ILE A 182 -5.60 -5.70 -8.89
C ILE A 182 -6.96 -6.27 -9.27
N HIS A 183 -6.99 -7.58 -9.47
CA HIS A 183 -8.20 -8.35 -9.70
C HIS A 183 -8.37 -9.41 -8.62
N TYR A 184 -9.51 -9.39 -7.96
CA TYR A 184 -9.93 -10.37 -6.97
C TYR A 184 -11.01 -11.24 -7.60
N PRO A 185 -10.71 -12.45 -8.06
CA PRO A 185 -11.71 -13.39 -8.55
C PRO A 185 -12.60 -13.85 -7.40
N GLY A 186 -13.89 -14.05 -7.67
CA GLY A 186 -14.80 -14.61 -6.68
C GLY A 186 -14.34 -16.01 -6.25
N GLN A 187 -14.36 -16.24 -4.95
CA GLN A 187 -13.89 -17.49 -4.37
C GLN A 187 -15.00 -18.55 -4.37
N ALA A 188 -14.63 -19.82 -4.60
CA ALA A 188 -15.54 -20.93 -4.35
C ALA A 188 -15.94 -21.01 -2.87
N GLU A 189 -17.11 -21.57 -2.56
CA GLU A 189 -17.55 -21.78 -1.19
C GLU A 189 -16.48 -22.55 -0.38
N GLY A 190 -16.16 -22.05 0.82
CA GLY A 190 -15.14 -22.62 1.70
C GLY A 190 -13.70 -22.13 1.46
N GLY A 191 -13.47 -21.17 0.58
CA GLY A 191 -12.18 -20.50 0.41
C GLY A 191 -11.75 -19.73 1.66
N SER A 192 -10.43 -19.42 1.79
CA SER A 192 -9.88 -18.73 2.96
C SER A 192 -10.40 -17.30 3.18
N GLY A 193 -11.09 -16.73 2.20
CA GLY A 193 -11.62 -15.37 2.24
C GLY A 193 -10.56 -14.25 2.21
N GLN A 194 -9.25 -14.57 2.17
CA GLN A 194 -8.18 -13.59 2.18
C GLN A 194 -7.87 -13.10 0.75
N GLY A 195 -8.45 -11.98 0.36
CA GLY A 195 -8.01 -11.27 -0.86
C GLY A 195 -6.62 -10.69 -0.67
N VAL A 196 -6.41 -9.97 0.44
CA VAL A 196 -5.10 -9.52 0.96
C VAL A 196 -5.08 -9.68 2.47
N GLY A 197 -4.01 -10.26 2.99
CA GLY A 197 -3.80 -10.39 4.44
C GLY A 197 -3.65 -9.04 5.14
N ALA A 198 -3.88 -9.01 6.46
CA ALA A 198 -3.72 -7.80 7.25
C ALA A 198 -2.28 -7.29 7.20
N HIS A 199 -2.07 -6.03 6.81
CA HIS A 199 -0.77 -5.38 6.64
C HIS A 199 -0.86 -3.87 6.84
N LYS A 200 0.29 -3.21 6.95
CA LYS A 200 0.49 -1.77 6.79
C LYS A 200 1.22 -1.51 5.48
N ASP A 201 1.05 -0.34 4.90
CA ASP A 201 1.74 0.07 3.67
C ASP A 201 3.09 0.71 3.97
N PRO A 202 4.15 0.39 3.21
CA PRO A 202 5.52 0.81 3.53
C PRO A 202 5.87 2.23 3.06
N GLY A 203 4.95 2.98 2.42
CA GLY A 203 5.22 4.30 1.85
C GLY A 203 4.91 5.47 2.77
N TYR A 204 4.82 6.67 2.18
CA TYR A 204 4.23 7.84 2.82
C TYR A 204 2.71 7.78 2.76
N LEU A 205 2.16 7.56 1.57
CA LEU A 205 0.72 7.57 1.31
C LEU A 205 0.35 6.46 0.33
N THR A 206 -0.83 5.90 0.51
CA THR A 206 -1.48 5.02 -0.45
C THR A 206 -2.80 5.63 -0.88
N LEU A 207 -3.07 5.63 -2.19
CA LEU A 207 -4.32 6.03 -2.81
C LEU A 207 -4.94 4.82 -3.49
N VAL A 208 -6.16 4.47 -3.11
CA VAL A 208 -6.87 3.30 -3.65
C VAL A 208 -8.14 3.73 -4.35
N MET A 209 -8.23 3.41 -5.64
CA MET A 209 -9.44 3.45 -6.42
C MET A 209 -10.09 2.08 -6.42
N GLN A 210 -11.38 2.01 -6.10
CA GLN A 210 -12.16 0.77 -6.06
C GLN A 210 -13.22 0.78 -7.16
N ASP A 211 -13.58 -0.40 -7.67
CA ASP A 211 -14.82 -0.56 -8.42
C ASP A 211 -16.03 -0.48 -7.46
N HIS A 212 -17.20 -0.90 -7.91
CA HIS A 212 -18.44 -0.83 -7.10
C HIS A 212 -18.57 -1.94 -6.04
N HIS A 213 -17.58 -2.84 -5.92
CA HIS A 213 -17.61 -3.92 -4.94
C HIS A 213 -16.81 -3.58 -3.68
N SER A 214 -17.42 -3.85 -2.53
CA SER A 214 -16.75 -3.76 -1.22
C SER A 214 -15.69 -4.86 -1.05
N GLY A 215 -14.89 -4.74 -0.01
CA GLY A 215 -13.88 -5.75 0.35
C GLY A 215 -12.75 -5.17 1.19
N LEU A 216 -12.45 -3.88 1.07
CA LEU A 216 -11.45 -3.23 1.92
C LEU A 216 -12.00 -3.06 3.34
N GLU A 217 -11.21 -3.50 4.31
CA GLU A 217 -11.49 -3.39 5.74
C GLU A 217 -10.30 -2.77 6.47
N VAL A 218 -10.60 -1.89 7.42
CA VAL A 218 -9.64 -1.12 8.21
C VAL A 218 -9.78 -1.48 9.68
N GLU A 219 -8.65 -1.69 10.37
CA GLU A 219 -8.66 -1.94 11.80
C GLU A 219 -8.84 -0.64 12.58
N THR A 220 -9.75 -0.65 13.54
CA THR A 220 -9.99 0.47 14.45
C THR A 220 -10.01 -0.03 15.89
N ALA A 221 -10.07 0.88 16.86
CA ALA A 221 -10.23 0.51 18.27
C ALA A 221 -11.49 -0.31 18.55
N SER A 222 -12.53 -0.18 17.71
CA SER A 222 -13.77 -0.95 17.80
C SER A 222 -13.78 -2.25 16.98
N GLY A 223 -12.66 -2.59 16.34
CA GLY A 223 -12.53 -3.75 15.46
C GLY A 223 -12.44 -3.36 13.97
N TRP A 224 -12.64 -4.34 13.10
CA TRP A 224 -12.58 -4.14 11.66
C TRP A 224 -13.84 -3.42 11.16
N ILE A 225 -13.65 -2.36 10.39
CA ILE A 225 -14.72 -1.63 9.71
C ILE A 225 -14.54 -1.74 8.19
N SER A 226 -15.64 -1.85 7.46
CA SER A 226 -15.62 -1.83 5.99
C SER A 226 -15.39 -0.40 5.48
N ALA A 227 -14.60 -0.28 4.40
CA ALA A 227 -14.44 0.92 3.59
C ALA A 227 -15.11 0.73 2.22
N PRO A 228 -16.45 0.78 2.14
CA PRO A 228 -17.18 0.54 0.89
C PRO A 228 -16.80 1.59 -0.16
N PRO A 229 -16.94 1.27 -1.46
CA PRO A 229 -16.72 2.24 -2.52
C PRO A 229 -17.65 3.46 -2.37
N LEU A 230 -17.07 4.65 -2.49
CA LEU A 230 -17.80 5.91 -2.60
C LEU A 230 -17.58 6.46 -4.02
N PRO A 231 -18.63 6.68 -4.84
CA PRO A 231 -18.49 7.14 -6.21
C PRO A 231 -17.62 8.41 -6.30
N GLY A 232 -16.66 8.39 -7.22
CA GLY A 232 -15.75 9.51 -7.45
C GLY A 232 -14.69 9.73 -6.38
N ALA A 233 -14.70 9.00 -5.25
CA ALA A 233 -13.71 9.14 -4.19
C ALA A 233 -12.55 8.14 -4.34
N LEU A 234 -11.38 8.53 -3.84
CA LEU A 234 -10.30 7.62 -3.52
C LEU A 234 -10.31 7.29 -2.03
N VAL A 235 -9.91 6.07 -1.64
CA VAL A 235 -9.53 5.79 -0.26
C VAL A 235 -8.06 6.13 -0.11
N VAL A 236 -7.71 6.87 0.94
CA VAL A 236 -6.32 7.24 1.24
C VAL A 236 -5.95 6.72 2.61
N ASN A 237 -4.73 6.20 2.72
CA ASN A 237 -4.17 5.82 4.02
C ASN A 237 -2.72 6.29 4.21
N ILE A 238 -2.39 6.46 5.47
CA ILE A 238 -1.04 6.76 5.94
C ILE A 238 -0.18 5.49 5.85
N GLY A 239 1.03 5.64 5.32
CA GLY A 239 2.03 4.58 5.30
C GLY A 239 3.03 4.64 6.45
N GLU A 240 3.77 3.55 6.66
CA GLU A 240 4.73 3.38 7.77
C GLU A 240 5.84 4.45 7.76
N LEU A 241 6.27 4.95 6.59
CA LEU A 241 7.30 5.99 6.53
C LEU A 241 6.78 7.35 7.01
N LEU A 242 5.49 7.66 6.81
CA LEU A 242 4.91 8.91 7.30
C LEU A 242 4.59 8.81 8.82
N GLU A 243 4.18 7.62 9.28
CA GLU A 243 4.11 7.31 10.72
C GLU A 243 5.47 7.51 11.38
N LEU A 244 6.55 6.96 10.79
CA LEU A 244 7.92 7.10 11.27
C LEU A 244 8.38 8.57 11.29
N ALA A 245 8.17 9.30 10.19
CA ALA A 245 8.55 10.71 10.07
C ALA A 245 7.88 11.58 11.15
N SER A 246 6.62 11.31 11.47
CA SER A 246 5.82 12.03 12.47
C SER A 246 5.97 11.48 13.90
N ASN A 247 6.93 10.57 14.13
CA ASN A 247 7.13 9.90 15.43
C ASN A 247 5.84 9.23 15.96
N GLY A 248 5.02 8.66 15.08
CA GLY A 248 3.75 8.03 15.45
C GLY A 248 2.62 8.99 15.81
N TYR A 249 2.73 10.29 15.45
CA TYR A 249 1.61 11.21 15.52
C TYR A 249 0.55 10.91 14.47
N LEU A 250 0.98 10.65 13.22
CA LEU A 250 0.13 10.09 12.16
C LEU A 250 0.21 8.57 12.22
N LYS A 251 -0.90 7.89 12.00
CA LYS A 251 -1.03 6.46 12.23
C LYS A 251 -1.06 5.67 10.91
N ALA A 252 -0.11 4.77 10.71
CA ALA A 252 -0.23 3.71 9.71
C ALA A 252 -1.10 2.58 10.29
N THR A 253 -2.21 2.28 9.64
CA THR A 253 -3.23 1.39 10.19
C THR A 253 -3.28 0.06 9.45
N LEU A 254 -3.40 -1.02 10.20
CA LEU A 254 -3.64 -2.36 9.65
C LEU A 254 -4.92 -2.36 8.83
N HIS A 255 -4.82 -2.91 7.63
CA HIS A 255 -5.96 -3.09 6.72
C HIS A 255 -5.81 -4.40 5.94
N ARG A 256 -6.92 -4.88 5.41
CA ARG A 256 -7.01 -6.13 4.67
C ARG A 256 -8.07 -6.04 3.58
N VAL A 257 -8.07 -7.02 2.68
CA VAL A 257 -9.14 -7.14 1.68
C VAL A 257 -9.76 -8.53 1.80
N ALA A 258 -11.06 -8.58 2.03
CA ALA A 258 -11.85 -9.80 1.94
C ALA A 258 -12.05 -10.16 0.46
N SER A 259 -11.91 -11.44 0.11
CA SER A 259 -12.24 -11.91 -1.23
C SER A 259 -13.73 -11.72 -1.51
N PRO A 260 -14.11 -11.31 -2.73
CA PRO A 260 -15.52 -11.25 -3.11
C PRO A 260 -16.17 -12.65 -3.11
N PRO A 261 -17.50 -12.70 -2.94
CA PRO A 261 -18.22 -13.98 -2.96
C PRO A 261 -18.14 -14.67 -4.34
N PRO A 262 -18.53 -15.95 -4.43
CA PRO A 262 -18.54 -16.70 -5.68
C PRO A 262 -19.30 -15.97 -6.80
N GLY A 263 -18.71 -15.96 -8.00
CA GLY A 263 -19.29 -15.29 -9.16
C GLY A 263 -19.16 -13.76 -9.20
N VAL A 264 -18.58 -13.13 -8.17
CA VAL A 264 -18.31 -11.71 -8.14
C VAL A 264 -16.83 -11.46 -8.40
N SER A 265 -16.53 -10.56 -9.34
CA SER A 265 -15.17 -10.13 -9.69
C SER A 265 -15.01 -8.67 -9.22
N ARG A 266 -13.97 -8.39 -8.41
CA ARG A 266 -13.67 -7.04 -7.91
C ARG A 266 -12.36 -6.54 -8.51
N LEU A 267 -12.37 -5.28 -8.95
CA LEU A 267 -11.18 -4.58 -9.44
C LEU A 267 -10.81 -3.42 -8.50
N SER A 268 -9.53 -3.16 -8.39
CA SER A 268 -9.01 -1.94 -7.76
C SER A 268 -7.69 -1.52 -8.38
N CYS A 269 -7.37 -0.23 -8.23
CA CYS A 269 -6.06 0.32 -8.54
C CYS A 269 -5.50 0.94 -7.27
N ALA A 270 -4.33 0.48 -6.81
CA ALA A 270 -3.66 0.99 -5.63
C ALA A 270 -2.35 1.68 -6.05
N PHE A 271 -2.16 2.91 -5.61
CA PHE A 271 -0.95 3.70 -5.84
C PHE A 271 -0.28 4.00 -4.52
N PHE A 272 1.01 3.71 -4.44
CA PHE A 272 1.84 3.89 -3.26
C PHE A 272 2.91 4.91 -3.57
N MET A 273 3.00 5.98 -2.78
CA MET A 273 4.08 6.96 -2.86
C MET A 273 4.99 6.85 -1.65
N ALA A 274 6.28 6.76 -1.89
CA ALA A 274 7.31 6.82 -0.87
C ALA A 274 8.33 7.92 -1.20
N ALA A 275 9.26 8.18 -0.28
CA ALA A 275 10.44 8.98 -0.58
C ALA A 275 11.29 8.29 -1.67
N ARG A 276 12.27 9.02 -2.22
CA ARG A 276 13.25 8.42 -3.17
C ARG A 276 13.94 7.22 -2.55
N LEU A 277 14.28 6.25 -3.38
CA LEU A 277 14.95 5.03 -2.90
C LEU A 277 16.30 5.28 -2.22
N ASP A 278 17.01 6.35 -2.59
CA ASP A 278 18.28 6.75 -1.97
C ASP A 278 18.11 7.65 -0.73
N ALA A 279 16.88 8.02 -0.39
CA ALA A 279 16.60 8.89 0.74
C ALA A 279 16.58 8.14 2.07
N THR A 280 16.87 8.91 3.14
CA THR A 280 16.55 8.55 4.51
C THR A 280 15.32 9.32 4.94
N VAL A 281 14.39 8.68 5.63
CA VAL A 281 13.15 9.32 6.12
C VAL A 281 13.52 10.44 7.10
N PRO A 282 13.05 11.68 6.89
CA PRO A 282 13.27 12.75 7.83
C PRO A 282 12.47 12.51 9.13
N LEU A 283 13.13 12.62 10.28
CA LEU A 283 12.44 12.63 11.58
C LEU A 283 12.06 14.06 11.92
N LEU A 284 10.76 14.32 12.02
CA LEU A 284 10.24 15.66 12.24
C LEU A 284 10.31 16.06 13.72
N SER A 285 10.75 17.28 13.97
CA SER A 285 10.69 17.87 15.30
C SER A 285 9.31 18.48 15.53
N LEU A 286 8.41 17.73 16.14
CA LEU A 286 7.06 18.16 16.43
C LEU A 286 7.04 19.23 17.52
N SER A 287 6.05 20.13 17.48
CA SER A 287 5.78 21.06 18.59
C SER A 287 5.47 20.28 19.88
N PRO A 288 5.67 20.86 21.07
CA PRO A 288 5.38 20.18 22.33
C PRO A 288 3.95 19.67 22.43
N ALA A 289 2.98 20.37 21.81
CA ALA A 289 1.57 19.99 21.80
C ALA A 289 1.31 18.74 20.95
N LEU A 290 1.96 18.63 19.79
CA LEU A 290 1.86 17.44 18.93
C LEU A 290 2.70 16.29 19.48
N ALA A 291 3.91 16.57 19.97
CA ALA A 291 4.80 15.57 20.55
C ALA A 291 4.17 14.85 21.75
N ALA A 292 3.41 15.56 22.58
CA ALA A 292 2.69 14.97 23.71
C ALA A 292 1.58 13.97 23.28
N GLN A 293 1.18 13.98 22.02
CA GLN A 293 0.15 13.10 21.45
C GLN A 293 0.76 12.01 20.54
N ALA A 294 2.05 12.08 20.23
CA ALA A 294 2.75 11.10 19.44
C ALA A 294 3.05 9.86 20.28
N LEU A 295 2.69 8.67 19.75
CA LEU A 295 2.80 7.40 20.47
C LEU A 295 4.12 6.67 20.16
N GLY A 296 4.97 7.23 19.29
CA GLY A 296 6.08 6.53 18.65
C GLY A 296 5.60 5.65 17.49
N PRO A 297 6.48 5.35 16.50
CA PRO A 297 6.14 4.43 15.44
C PRO A 297 5.96 3.03 16.01
N GLU A 298 4.97 2.29 15.50
CA GLU A 298 4.78 0.91 15.91
C GLU A 298 5.95 0.03 15.42
N SER A 299 6.49 -0.80 16.29
CA SER A 299 7.63 -1.67 16.00
C SER A 299 7.20 -3.12 15.92
N ASP A 300 7.48 -3.78 14.78
CA ASP A 300 7.38 -5.23 14.61
C ASP A 300 8.79 -5.84 14.55
N PRO A 301 9.25 -6.54 15.61
CA PRO A 301 10.58 -7.15 15.61
C PRO A 301 10.80 -8.16 14.47
N THR A 302 9.73 -8.74 13.92
CA THR A 302 9.81 -9.68 12.79
C THR A 302 9.86 -8.98 11.44
N ASN A 303 9.56 -7.66 11.43
CA ASN A 303 9.58 -6.80 10.25
C ASN A 303 10.08 -5.39 10.60
N PRO A 304 11.35 -5.23 11.02
CA PRO A 304 11.87 -3.93 11.43
C PRO A 304 11.75 -2.91 10.31
N LEU A 305 11.30 -1.70 10.63
CA LEU A 305 11.22 -0.59 9.70
C LEU A 305 12.59 0.07 9.56
N PHE A 306 13.08 0.22 8.34
CA PHE A 306 14.34 0.89 8.05
C PHE A 306 14.12 2.35 7.67
N TYR A 307 14.99 3.22 8.16
CA TYR A 307 14.96 4.64 7.79
C TYR A 307 15.41 4.87 6.34
N GLN A 308 16.29 4.02 5.81
CA GLN A 308 16.70 4.05 4.41
C GLN A 308 15.60 3.42 3.55
N VAL A 309 15.06 4.23 2.63
CA VAL A 309 13.83 3.88 1.88
C VAL A 309 14.03 2.68 0.96
N GLY A 310 15.12 2.67 0.19
CA GLY A 310 15.40 1.58 -0.74
C GLY A 310 15.60 0.23 -0.05
N GLU A 311 16.26 0.20 1.10
CA GLU A 311 16.41 -1.01 1.91
C GLU A 311 15.05 -1.51 2.41
N ASN A 312 14.20 -0.58 2.86
CA ASN A 312 12.87 -0.92 3.34
C ASN A 312 11.98 -1.48 2.24
N VAL A 313 12.00 -0.85 1.05
CA VAL A 313 11.26 -1.32 -0.12
C VAL A 313 11.76 -2.69 -0.57
N LEU A 314 13.09 -2.87 -0.71
CA LEU A 314 13.66 -4.15 -1.15
C LEU A 314 13.32 -5.28 -0.17
N LYS A 315 13.44 -5.05 1.15
CA LYS A 315 13.04 -6.01 2.18
C LYS A 315 11.61 -6.48 1.98
N GLY A 316 10.68 -5.54 1.78
CA GLY A 316 9.26 -5.84 1.54
C GLY A 316 9.07 -6.70 0.29
N ARG A 317 9.73 -6.32 -0.82
CA ARG A 317 9.62 -7.04 -2.10
C ARG A 317 10.15 -8.47 -2.03
N LEU A 318 11.31 -8.68 -1.41
CA LEU A 318 11.89 -10.01 -1.25
C LEU A 318 11.01 -10.95 -0.42
N ARG A 319 10.27 -10.41 0.56
CA ARG A 319 9.35 -11.19 1.39
C ARG A 319 8.04 -11.53 0.66
N SER A 320 7.52 -10.58 -0.11
CA SER A 320 6.23 -10.75 -0.80
C SER A 320 6.33 -11.59 -2.07
N HIS A 321 7.51 -11.60 -2.72
CA HIS A 321 7.74 -12.26 -4.01
C HIS A 321 8.94 -13.20 -3.94
N PRO A 322 8.79 -14.36 -3.29
CA PRO A 322 9.90 -15.29 -3.09
C PRO A 322 10.45 -15.89 -4.39
N ASP A 323 9.63 -16.02 -5.42
CA ASP A 323 10.03 -16.49 -6.75
C ASP A 323 11.04 -15.54 -7.44
N VAL A 324 10.78 -14.23 -7.40
CA VAL A 324 11.71 -13.20 -7.86
C VAL A 324 12.97 -13.16 -6.99
N ALA A 325 12.81 -13.28 -5.67
CA ALA A 325 13.92 -13.28 -4.72
C ALA A 325 14.88 -14.45 -4.98
N VAL A 326 14.36 -15.65 -5.20
CA VAL A 326 15.16 -16.84 -5.54
C VAL A 326 15.84 -16.66 -6.89
N ARG A 327 15.12 -16.24 -7.93
CA ARG A 327 15.63 -16.17 -9.30
C ARG A 327 16.69 -15.10 -9.48
N HIS A 328 16.53 -13.93 -8.88
CA HIS A 328 17.33 -12.75 -9.19
C HIS A 328 18.24 -12.26 -8.06
N TYR A 329 17.93 -12.62 -6.80
CA TYR A 329 18.66 -12.11 -5.63
C TYR A 329 19.43 -13.20 -4.87
N GLY A 330 19.33 -14.46 -5.29
CA GLY A 330 20.06 -15.57 -4.66
C GLY A 330 19.52 -15.90 -3.24
N VAL A 331 18.32 -15.47 -2.93
CA VAL A 331 17.67 -15.80 -1.64
C VAL A 331 17.23 -17.25 -1.69
N ALA A 332 17.52 -18.02 -0.63
CA ALA A 332 17.06 -19.41 -0.55
C ALA A 332 15.50 -19.46 -0.55
N PRO A 333 14.89 -20.44 -1.21
CA PRO A 333 13.45 -20.60 -1.16
C PRO A 333 12.98 -20.76 0.29
N PRO A 334 11.77 -20.26 0.67
CA PRO A 334 11.22 -20.48 1.99
C PRO A 334 11.24 -21.96 2.30
N SER A 335 11.81 -22.36 3.45
CA SER A 335 11.83 -23.77 3.85
C SER A 335 10.39 -24.27 3.94
N ALA A 336 10.06 -25.33 3.18
CA ALA A 336 8.80 -26.03 3.29
C ALA A 336 8.78 -26.80 4.63
N ASN A 337 8.53 -26.11 5.73
CA ASN A 337 8.19 -26.76 6.99
C ASN A 337 7.33 -25.88 7.89
N PRO A 338 6.01 -26.01 7.87
CA PRO A 338 5.21 -25.73 9.02
C PRO A 338 4.93 -27.07 9.72
N GLN A 339 5.80 -27.53 10.59
CA GLN A 339 5.34 -28.40 11.66
C GLN A 339 4.40 -27.57 12.53
N MET A 340 3.10 -27.69 12.28
CA MET A 340 2.08 -27.44 13.28
C MET A 340 2.34 -28.41 14.43
N THR A 341 3.08 -27.98 15.43
CA THR A 341 3.06 -28.63 16.71
C THR A 341 1.66 -28.45 17.29
N ASN A 342 0.85 -29.51 17.16
CA ASN A 342 -0.35 -29.68 17.96
C ASN A 342 0.04 -29.49 19.42
N GLY A 343 -0.33 -28.36 20.01
CA GLY A 343 -0.24 -28.13 21.43
C GLY A 343 -1.18 -29.08 22.14
N GLN A 344 -0.66 -30.26 22.54
CA GLN A 344 -1.26 -31.06 23.57
C GLN A 344 -1.16 -30.27 24.89
N THR A 345 -2.27 -29.70 25.30
CA THR A 345 -2.48 -29.21 26.65
C THR A 345 -2.40 -30.39 27.62
N THR A 346 -1.25 -30.61 28.20
CA THR A 346 -1.12 -31.48 29.39
C THR A 346 -1.81 -30.75 30.56
N LYS A 347 -2.95 -31.26 30.96
CA LYS A 347 -3.58 -30.93 32.25
C LYS A 347 -2.58 -31.21 33.35
N ARG A 348 -2.06 -30.18 34.00
CA ARG A 348 -1.36 -30.33 35.27
C ARG A 348 -2.40 -30.57 36.36
N ASP A 349 -2.40 -31.81 36.92
CA ASP A 349 -3.07 -32.16 38.18
C ASP A 349 -2.57 -31.25 39.31
N ARG A 350 -3.46 -30.44 39.84
CA ARG A 350 -3.27 -29.76 41.12
C ARG A 350 -3.50 -30.78 42.24
N ARG A 351 -2.43 -31.25 42.82
CA ARG A 351 -2.51 -31.89 44.16
C ARG A 351 -2.42 -30.79 45.21
N GLU A 352 -3.45 -30.68 46.01
CA GLU A 352 -3.48 -29.89 47.24
C GLU A 352 -2.49 -30.49 48.24
N PRO A 353 -1.75 -29.67 49.03
CA PRO A 353 -1.03 -30.20 50.22
C PRO A 353 -2.00 -30.29 51.39
N GLN A 354 -2.18 -31.49 51.91
CA GLN A 354 -2.75 -31.70 53.24
C GLN A 354 -1.77 -31.20 54.31
N LEU A 355 -2.29 -30.39 55.21
CA LEU A 355 -1.67 -29.97 56.45
C LEU A 355 -1.62 -31.15 57.43
N ALA A 356 -0.45 -31.40 58.03
CA ALA A 356 -0.24 -31.96 59.35
C ALA A 356 0.97 -31.23 59.96
#